data_28affdbce02b6a656735d47fae450660
#
_entry.id   28affdbce02b6a656735d47fae450660
#
_cell.length_a   1.000
_cell.length_b   1.000
_cell.length_c   1.000
_cell.angle_alpha   90.00
_cell.angle_beta   90.00
_cell.angle_gamma   90.00
#
_symmetry.space_group_name_H-M   'P 1'
#
loop_
_entity.id
_entity.type
_entity.pdbx_description
1 polymer ?
#
loop_
_entity_poly.entity_id
_entity_poly.type
_entity_poly.pdbx_seq_one_letter_code
_entity_poly.pdbx_strand_id
1 'polypeptide(L)'
;MKSTFSLSFFLKRTVRNKNGEMPIIGRITVNGNAVEFRPHLSIKSELWSVAKGKAIGRSAEIVQLNTMLNSIRKVISAHYQTLSAEDGYVTAEKIREAYLGQDERTLKRVAEEKRGKTTLIDFFGKFNAEYKLKVDAKLVTKRTYSRYVLTKERLIDFMKQKYKVEDIPLCKINIFFIEGFYLYLRKEHECTNNTSMKFIQRLSKVVASARDSGIIQNDPFYKFKFHFDEVDRGYLTQEELDIIANKVFVSKRLSQVRDIFVFSCYTGLSFVDIDNLREEHIQRSFDGNIWIKTKRQKTLVNSNVPLLDVPKAILEKYKNRQPNGKLLPVISNQKMNEYLDEIATLCNIDKHITFHLARHSVFSFSLKFKHLQNISA
;
A
#
# COMPACT_ATOMS: atom_id res chain seq x y z
N MET A 1 -16.30 47.27 25.14
CA MET A 1 -17.37 46.80 26.07
C MET A 1 -16.87 45.54 26.78
N LYS A 2 -17.02 45.46 28.12
CA LYS A 2 -16.66 44.22 28.82
C LYS A 2 -17.69 43.15 28.48
N SER A 3 -17.23 42.04 27.95
CA SER A 3 -18.05 40.87 27.64
C SER A 3 -18.64 40.29 28.94
N THR A 4 -19.93 40.02 28.95
CA THR A 4 -20.62 39.40 30.11
C THR A 4 -20.52 37.86 29.93
N PHE A 5 -20.00 37.17 30.95
CA PHE A 5 -19.91 35.72 30.98
C PHE A 5 -20.59 35.17 32.23
N SER A 6 -21.44 34.17 32.08
CA SER A 6 -22.02 33.42 33.19
C SER A 6 -22.12 31.92 32.86
N LEU A 7 -21.99 31.09 33.91
CA LEU A 7 -22.18 29.66 33.85
C LEU A 7 -23.12 29.19 34.93
N SER A 8 -24.21 28.54 34.54
CA SER A 8 -25.22 28.00 35.45
C SER A 8 -25.44 26.51 35.22
N PHE A 9 -25.87 25.80 36.26
CA PHE A 9 -26.31 24.41 36.18
C PHE A 9 -27.77 24.32 36.64
N PHE A 10 -28.54 23.46 35.95
CA PHE A 10 -29.94 23.20 36.28
C PHE A 10 -30.33 21.76 35.93
N LEU A 11 -31.48 21.27 36.46
CA LEU A 11 -31.97 19.93 36.16
C LEU A 11 -32.89 19.93 34.95
N LYS A 12 -32.72 18.96 34.06
CA LYS A 12 -33.67 18.75 32.96
C LYS A 12 -34.83 17.89 33.45
N ARG A 13 -35.93 18.54 33.83
CA ARG A 13 -37.12 17.94 34.48
C ARG A 13 -37.90 16.98 33.59
N THR A 14 -37.72 17.04 32.27
CA THR A 14 -38.43 16.21 31.30
C THR A 14 -37.88 14.80 31.13
N VAL A 15 -36.71 14.50 31.72
CA VAL A 15 -36.03 13.19 31.56
C VAL A 15 -35.64 12.66 32.93
N ARG A 16 -36.00 11.41 33.23
CA ARG A 16 -35.50 10.67 34.40
C ARG A 16 -34.79 9.41 33.98
N ASN A 17 -33.69 9.08 34.64
CA ASN A 17 -33.01 7.79 34.42
C ASN A 17 -33.74 6.65 35.15
N LYS A 18 -33.29 5.40 34.99
CA LYS A 18 -33.87 4.22 35.63
C LYS A 18 -33.88 4.31 37.17
N ASN A 19 -33.04 5.13 37.78
CA ASN A 19 -32.88 5.32 39.20
C ASN A 19 -33.71 6.53 39.72
N GLY A 20 -34.56 7.14 38.88
CA GLY A 20 -35.37 8.30 39.24
C GLY A 20 -34.59 9.61 39.28
N GLU A 21 -33.34 9.65 38.87
CA GLU A 21 -32.51 10.85 38.87
C GLU A 21 -32.72 11.68 37.61
N MET A 22 -32.53 12.99 37.72
CA MET A 22 -32.60 13.92 36.59
C MET A 22 -31.21 14.34 36.12
N PRO A 23 -30.94 14.43 34.81
CA PRO A 23 -29.68 14.90 34.30
C PRO A 23 -29.46 16.38 34.59
N ILE A 24 -28.24 16.71 34.99
CA ILE A 24 -27.78 18.11 35.17
C ILE A 24 -27.36 18.62 33.78
N ILE A 25 -27.80 19.83 33.46
CA ILE A 25 -27.45 20.58 32.27
C ILE A 25 -26.62 21.80 32.68
N GLY A 26 -25.50 22.03 31.99
CA GLY A 26 -24.75 23.28 32.08
C GLY A 26 -25.20 24.27 31.00
N ARG A 27 -25.30 25.54 31.32
CA ARG A 27 -25.62 26.64 30.39
C ARG A 27 -24.54 27.71 30.49
N ILE A 28 -23.86 27.91 29.36
CA ILE A 28 -22.87 28.97 29.16
C ILE A 28 -23.61 30.16 28.52
N THR A 29 -23.49 31.34 29.09
CA THR A 29 -24.08 32.56 28.51
C THR A 29 -22.99 33.60 28.31
N VAL A 30 -22.89 34.14 27.10
CA VAL A 30 -21.95 35.22 26.73
C VAL A 30 -22.74 36.32 26.01
N ASN A 31 -22.69 37.54 26.50
CA ASN A 31 -23.37 38.70 25.89
C ASN A 31 -24.85 38.42 25.57
N GLY A 32 -25.55 37.71 26.49
CA GLY A 32 -26.97 37.36 26.33
C GLY A 32 -27.27 36.11 25.53
N ASN A 33 -26.31 35.59 24.75
CA ASN A 33 -26.48 34.36 24.00
C ASN A 33 -26.11 33.15 24.87
N ALA A 34 -26.98 32.13 24.91
CA ALA A 34 -26.82 30.97 25.78
C ALA A 34 -26.76 29.68 25.00
N VAL A 35 -25.81 28.78 25.40
CA VAL A 35 -25.67 27.45 24.85
C VAL A 35 -25.63 26.43 25.97
N GLU A 36 -26.29 25.30 25.77
CA GLU A 36 -26.35 24.21 26.73
C GLU A 36 -25.33 23.07 26.38
N PHE A 37 -24.84 22.42 27.44
CA PHE A 37 -24.02 21.21 27.32
C PHE A 37 -24.39 20.20 28.41
N ARG A 38 -24.03 18.93 28.20
CA ARG A 38 -24.31 17.83 29.13
C ARG A 38 -23.03 17.39 29.82
N PRO A 39 -22.87 17.64 31.14
CA PRO A 39 -21.73 17.15 31.89
C PRO A 39 -21.81 15.64 32.23
N HIS A 40 -22.87 14.94 31.81
CA HIS A 40 -23.14 13.52 32.08
C HIS A 40 -23.26 13.19 33.57
N LEU A 41 -23.78 14.16 34.37
CA LEU A 41 -24.07 14.01 35.79
C LEU A 41 -25.57 13.99 36.01
N SER A 42 -26.04 13.26 37.02
CA SER A 42 -27.44 13.17 37.38
C SER A 42 -27.61 13.21 38.91
N ILE A 43 -28.77 13.63 39.38
CA ILE A 43 -29.12 13.69 40.80
C ILE A 43 -30.64 13.62 40.97
N LYS A 44 -31.11 13.18 42.14
CA LYS A 44 -32.51 13.25 42.53
C LYS A 44 -32.93 14.71 42.72
N SER A 45 -34.14 15.09 42.26
CA SER A 45 -34.63 16.49 42.32
C SER A 45 -34.67 17.08 43.72
N GLU A 46 -34.93 16.27 44.73
CA GLU A 46 -35.01 16.67 46.14
C GLU A 46 -33.66 17.13 46.70
N LEU A 47 -32.57 16.62 46.13
CA LEU A 47 -31.21 16.95 46.54
C LEU A 47 -30.58 18.10 45.73
N TRP A 48 -31.39 18.86 44.97
CA TRP A 48 -30.89 19.92 44.11
C TRP A 48 -31.44 21.30 44.53
N SER A 49 -30.55 22.28 44.74
CA SER A 49 -30.93 23.68 44.95
C SER A 49 -30.96 24.42 43.61
N VAL A 50 -32.14 24.77 43.16
CA VAL A 50 -32.32 25.57 41.95
C VAL A 50 -31.68 26.96 42.11
N ALA A 51 -31.84 27.59 43.26
CA ALA A 51 -31.28 28.91 43.53
C ALA A 51 -29.75 28.95 43.54
N LYS A 52 -29.12 27.88 44.02
CA LYS A 52 -27.64 27.79 44.13
C LYS A 52 -27.00 27.04 42.94
N GLY A 53 -27.80 26.39 42.08
CA GLY A 53 -27.29 25.57 40.97
C GLY A 53 -26.29 24.49 41.42
N LYS A 54 -26.55 23.84 42.58
CA LYS A 54 -25.69 22.81 43.18
C LYS A 54 -26.50 21.82 44.01
N ALA A 55 -25.90 20.67 44.28
CA ALA A 55 -26.50 19.64 45.14
C ALA A 55 -26.47 20.04 46.62
N ILE A 56 -27.53 19.62 47.37
CA ILE A 56 -27.70 19.89 48.79
C ILE A 56 -27.57 18.58 49.58
N GLY A 57 -26.76 18.58 50.61
CA GLY A 57 -26.54 17.45 51.51
C GLY A 57 -25.08 17.34 51.95
N ARG A 58 -24.81 16.36 52.84
CA ARG A 58 -23.48 16.13 53.40
C ARG A 58 -22.91 14.73 53.04
N SER A 59 -23.62 13.92 52.24
CA SER A 59 -23.11 12.61 51.83
C SER A 59 -21.87 12.75 50.96
N ALA A 60 -21.04 11.75 50.98
CA ALA A 60 -19.80 11.72 50.14
C ALA A 60 -20.10 11.89 48.66
N GLU A 61 -21.20 11.34 48.17
CA GLU A 61 -21.65 11.44 46.77
C GLU A 61 -22.00 12.88 46.39
N ILE A 62 -22.70 13.60 47.28
CA ILE A 62 -23.09 15.01 47.07
C ILE A 62 -21.85 15.91 47.06
N VAL A 63 -20.91 15.66 48.00
CA VAL A 63 -19.64 16.39 48.05
C VAL A 63 -18.84 16.16 46.77
N GLN A 64 -18.72 14.90 46.32
CA GLN A 64 -18.04 14.53 45.07
C GLN A 64 -18.71 15.20 43.84
N LEU A 65 -20.04 15.14 43.75
CA LEU A 65 -20.79 15.80 42.68
C LEU A 65 -20.52 17.31 42.61
N ASN A 66 -20.58 17.98 43.76
CA ASN A 66 -20.30 19.41 43.83
C ASN A 66 -18.84 19.73 43.48
N THR A 67 -17.90 18.87 43.85
CA THR A 67 -16.49 19.00 43.44
C THR A 67 -16.34 18.89 41.92
N MET A 68 -17.02 17.94 41.27
CA MET A 68 -17.05 17.81 39.82
C MET A 68 -17.65 19.04 39.15
N LEU A 69 -18.78 19.55 39.62
CA LEU A 69 -19.40 20.78 39.10
C LEU A 69 -18.46 21.98 39.22
N ASN A 70 -17.73 22.09 40.34
CA ASN A 70 -16.75 23.17 40.52
C ASN A 70 -15.53 23.01 39.60
N SER A 71 -15.07 21.81 39.37
CA SER A 71 -14.01 21.55 38.38
C SER A 71 -14.43 21.95 36.97
N ILE A 72 -15.67 21.62 36.55
CA ILE A 72 -16.23 22.04 35.28
C ILE A 72 -16.30 23.59 35.20
N ARG A 73 -16.73 24.27 36.27
CA ARG A 73 -16.72 25.74 36.32
C ARG A 73 -15.33 26.32 36.08
N LYS A 74 -14.32 25.77 36.73
CA LYS A 74 -12.92 26.24 36.59
C LYS A 74 -12.41 26.05 35.15
N VAL A 75 -12.65 24.90 34.54
CA VAL A 75 -12.22 24.60 33.15
C VAL A 75 -12.90 25.53 32.15
N ILE A 76 -14.24 25.70 32.23
CA ILE A 76 -14.99 26.58 31.34
C ILE A 76 -14.60 28.05 31.52
N SER A 77 -14.35 28.48 32.77
CA SER A 77 -13.87 29.85 33.03
C SER A 77 -12.45 30.07 32.46
N ALA A 78 -11.59 29.09 32.55
CA ALA A 78 -10.26 29.17 31.93
C ALA A 78 -10.35 29.28 30.40
N HIS A 79 -11.21 28.47 29.75
CA HIS A 79 -11.44 28.59 28.30
C HIS A 79 -11.95 29.98 27.91
N TYR A 80 -12.88 30.54 28.68
CA TYR A 80 -13.35 31.90 28.42
C TYR A 80 -12.22 32.91 28.52
N GLN A 81 -11.38 32.83 29.56
CA GLN A 81 -10.24 33.74 29.73
C GLN A 81 -9.23 33.64 28.58
N THR A 82 -8.88 32.42 28.20
CA THR A 82 -7.93 32.15 27.06
C THR A 82 -8.52 32.71 25.77
N LEU A 83 -9.74 32.35 25.41
CA LEU A 83 -10.39 32.80 24.18
C LEU A 83 -10.60 34.32 24.15
N SER A 84 -10.89 34.92 25.31
CA SER A 84 -11.03 36.38 25.40
C SER A 84 -9.72 37.14 25.21
N ALA A 85 -8.61 36.55 25.64
CA ALA A 85 -7.27 37.13 25.47
C ALA A 85 -6.77 37.03 24.03
N GLU A 86 -7.12 35.95 23.33
CA GLU A 86 -6.58 35.66 22.00
C GLU A 86 -7.45 36.23 20.86
N ASP A 87 -8.77 36.09 20.92
CA ASP A 87 -9.67 36.35 19.78
C ASP A 87 -10.38 37.71 19.82
N GLY A 88 -10.33 38.40 20.93
CA GLY A 88 -11.08 39.66 21.12
C GLY A 88 -12.62 39.53 21.04
N TYR A 89 -13.15 38.44 20.50
CA TYR A 89 -14.57 38.11 20.39
C TYR A 89 -14.84 36.66 20.75
N VAL A 90 -15.55 36.45 21.84
CA VAL A 90 -15.87 35.11 22.37
C VAL A 90 -17.38 34.88 22.28
N THR A 91 -17.79 33.70 21.81
CA THR A 91 -19.18 33.23 21.83
C THR A 91 -19.34 32.06 22.79
N ALA A 92 -20.59 31.85 23.25
CA ALA A 92 -20.91 30.70 24.11
C ALA A 92 -20.63 29.36 23.40
N GLU A 93 -20.84 29.30 22.09
CA GLU A 93 -20.54 28.13 21.24
C GLU A 93 -19.04 27.80 21.24
N LYS A 94 -18.18 28.81 21.01
CA LYS A 94 -16.69 28.59 21.03
C LYS A 94 -16.23 28.03 22.38
N ILE A 95 -16.78 28.52 23.49
CA ILE A 95 -16.42 28.02 24.82
C ILE A 95 -16.90 26.57 25.00
N ARG A 96 -18.11 26.25 24.55
CA ARG A 96 -18.65 24.90 24.61
C ARG A 96 -17.79 23.92 23.79
N GLU A 97 -17.43 24.31 22.58
CA GLU A 97 -16.57 23.50 21.69
C GLU A 97 -15.19 23.26 22.29
N ALA A 98 -14.58 24.31 22.87
CA ALA A 98 -13.31 24.18 23.59
C ALA A 98 -13.42 23.24 24.80
N TYR A 99 -14.48 23.33 25.58
CA TYR A 99 -14.74 22.44 26.70
C TYR A 99 -14.96 21.00 26.28
N LEU A 100 -15.64 20.74 25.17
CA LEU A 100 -15.90 19.42 24.63
C LEU A 100 -14.70 18.85 23.87
N GLY A 101 -13.61 19.61 23.73
CA GLY A 101 -12.45 19.21 22.92
C GLY A 101 -12.72 19.13 21.43
N GLN A 102 -13.77 19.80 20.95
CA GLN A 102 -14.21 19.81 19.55
C GLN A 102 -13.80 21.09 18.81
N ASP A 103 -13.14 22.02 19.51
CA ASP A 103 -12.64 23.23 18.89
C ASP A 103 -11.47 22.92 17.92
N GLU A 104 -11.40 23.69 16.86
CA GLU A 104 -10.40 23.49 15.79
C GLU A 104 -8.95 23.50 16.31
N ARG A 105 -8.67 24.29 17.36
CA ARG A 105 -7.33 24.38 17.98
C ARG A 105 -6.94 23.11 18.72
N THR A 106 -7.86 22.55 19.54
CA THR A 106 -7.65 21.31 20.27
C THR A 106 -7.50 20.15 19.30
N LEU A 107 -8.33 20.08 18.24
CA LEU A 107 -8.21 19.07 17.20
C LEU A 107 -6.89 19.18 16.44
N LYS A 108 -6.45 20.39 16.08
CA LYS A 108 -5.13 20.64 15.47
C LYS A 108 -3.99 20.20 16.39
N ARG A 109 -4.02 20.58 17.67
CA ARG A 109 -2.98 20.20 18.65
C ARG A 109 -2.89 18.68 18.82
N VAL A 110 -4.01 17.99 19.00
CA VAL A 110 -4.05 16.52 19.10
C VAL A 110 -3.54 15.85 17.82
N ALA A 111 -3.89 16.42 16.66
CA ALA A 111 -3.39 15.94 15.38
C ALA A 111 -1.88 16.16 15.25
N GLU A 112 -1.34 17.32 15.67
CA GLU A 112 0.09 17.63 15.67
C GLU A 112 0.88 16.74 16.64
N GLU A 113 0.35 16.49 17.84
CA GLU A 113 0.94 15.55 18.79
C GLU A 113 1.01 14.12 18.24
N LYS A 114 -0.03 13.66 17.56
CA LYS A 114 -0.03 12.36 16.88
C LYS A 114 0.98 12.32 15.74
N ARG A 115 1.10 13.40 14.96
CA ARG A 115 2.06 13.53 13.85
C ARG A 115 3.51 13.45 14.34
N GLY A 116 3.82 14.13 15.45
CA GLY A 116 5.16 14.11 16.04
C GLY A 116 5.56 12.75 16.63
N LYS A 117 4.57 11.95 17.05
CA LYS A 117 4.80 10.63 17.68
C LYS A 117 4.91 9.49 16.69
N THR A 118 4.34 9.60 15.49
CA THR A 118 4.39 8.52 14.50
C THR A 118 5.72 8.56 13.73
N THR A 119 6.49 7.50 13.88
CA THR A 119 7.79 7.36 13.22
C THR A 119 7.70 6.56 11.94
N LEU A 120 8.71 6.69 11.06
CA LEU A 120 8.77 6.04 9.75
C LEU A 120 8.74 4.52 9.85
N ILE A 121 9.58 3.95 10.70
CA ILE A 121 9.74 2.49 10.80
C ILE A 121 8.56 1.85 11.51
N ASP A 122 7.98 2.51 12.52
CA ASP A 122 6.73 2.06 13.15
C ASP A 122 5.59 2.04 12.14
N PHE A 123 5.37 3.12 11.41
CA PHE A 123 4.33 3.19 10.38
C PHE A 123 4.56 2.19 9.25
N PHE A 124 5.80 2.05 8.79
CA PHE A 124 6.16 1.06 7.76
C PHE A 124 5.90 -0.37 8.25
N GLY A 125 6.12 -0.64 9.55
CA GLY A 125 5.78 -1.92 10.18
C GLY A 125 4.27 -2.21 10.12
N LYS A 126 3.43 -1.24 10.46
CA LYS A 126 1.96 -1.33 10.37
C LYS A 126 1.50 -1.55 8.93
N PHE A 127 2.05 -0.78 7.99
CA PHE A 127 1.79 -0.95 6.56
C PHE A 127 2.15 -2.36 6.07
N ASN A 128 3.30 -2.90 6.48
CA ASN A 128 3.71 -4.25 6.13
C ASN A 128 2.80 -5.31 6.75
N ALA A 129 2.30 -5.11 7.98
CA ALA A 129 1.35 -6.02 8.61
C ALA A 129 0.02 -6.09 7.83
N GLU A 130 -0.53 -4.94 7.44
CA GLU A 130 -1.72 -4.89 6.58
C GLU A 130 -1.46 -5.52 5.19
N TYR A 131 -0.27 -5.29 4.65
CA TYR A 131 0.12 -5.87 3.37
C TYR A 131 0.23 -7.40 3.43
N LYS A 132 0.64 -7.95 4.59
CA LYS A 132 0.66 -9.39 4.84
C LYS A 132 -0.75 -9.99 4.81
N LEU A 133 -1.74 -9.32 5.40
CA LEU A 133 -3.15 -9.75 5.32
C LEU A 133 -3.62 -9.83 3.86
N LYS A 134 -3.19 -8.90 2.99
CA LYS A 134 -3.48 -8.95 1.55
C LYS A 134 -2.81 -10.13 0.85
N VAL A 135 -1.64 -10.57 1.32
CA VAL A 135 -0.98 -11.80 0.81
C VAL A 135 -1.79 -13.03 1.20
N ASP A 136 -2.23 -13.11 2.47
CA ASP A 136 -3.02 -14.23 2.98
C ASP A 136 -4.39 -14.32 2.26
N ALA A 137 -4.98 -13.18 1.92
CA ALA A 137 -6.16 -13.08 1.08
C ALA A 137 -5.90 -13.29 -0.44
N LYS A 138 -4.66 -13.65 -0.86
CA LYS A 138 -4.24 -13.84 -2.25
C LYS A 138 -4.42 -12.62 -3.18
N LEU A 139 -4.60 -11.43 -2.63
CA LEU A 139 -4.71 -10.17 -3.38
C LEU A 139 -3.35 -9.67 -3.88
N VAL A 140 -2.27 -10.06 -3.20
CA VAL A 140 -0.89 -9.66 -3.51
C VAL A 140 0.05 -10.85 -3.37
N THR A 141 1.09 -10.90 -4.19
CA THR A 141 2.06 -12.00 -4.12
C THR A 141 3.02 -11.86 -2.94
N LYS A 142 3.43 -12.99 -2.34
CA LYS A 142 4.44 -13.06 -1.29
C LYS A 142 5.75 -12.34 -1.69
N ARG A 143 6.14 -12.43 -2.97
CA ARG A 143 7.32 -11.74 -3.51
C ARG A 143 7.19 -10.22 -3.44
N THR A 144 6.01 -9.66 -3.67
CA THR A 144 5.79 -8.21 -3.53
C THR A 144 5.91 -7.77 -2.08
N TYR A 145 5.33 -8.53 -1.14
CA TYR A 145 5.47 -8.29 0.29
C TYR A 145 6.94 -8.29 0.74
N SER A 146 7.71 -9.34 0.38
CA SER A 146 9.13 -9.44 0.75
C SER A 146 9.96 -8.23 0.30
N ARG A 147 9.59 -7.60 -0.83
CA ARG A 147 10.25 -6.37 -1.30
C ARG A 147 9.98 -5.16 -0.43
N TYR A 148 8.79 -5.05 0.20
CA TYR A 148 8.51 -4.01 1.18
C TYR A 148 9.24 -4.27 2.50
N VAL A 149 9.33 -5.52 2.94
CA VAL A 149 10.14 -5.91 4.11
C VAL A 149 11.59 -5.50 3.89
N LEU A 150 12.20 -5.90 2.78
CA LEU A 150 13.57 -5.51 2.43
C LEU A 150 13.74 -3.99 2.35
N THR A 151 12.75 -3.25 1.85
CA THR A 151 12.82 -1.78 1.80
C THR A 151 12.88 -1.18 3.20
N LYS A 152 12.09 -1.71 4.15
CA LYS A 152 12.12 -1.30 5.55
C LYS A 152 13.50 -1.56 6.18
N GLU A 153 14.07 -2.74 5.96
CA GLU A 153 15.40 -3.11 6.46
C GLU A 153 16.48 -2.13 5.94
N ARG A 154 16.49 -1.85 4.64
CA ARG A 154 17.44 -0.90 4.03
C ARG A 154 17.28 0.53 4.59
N LEU A 155 16.07 0.95 4.93
CA LEU A 155 15.83 2.25 5.56
C LEU A 155 16.38 2.29 6.99
N ILE A 156 16.22 1.22 7.76
CA ILE A 156 16.80 1.12 9.11
C ILE A 156 18.34 1.22 9.03
N ASP A 157 18.96 0.45 8.15
CA ASP A 157 20.41 0.47 7.96
C ASP A 157 20.90 1.87 7.53
N PHE A 158 20.20 2.51 6.59
CA PHE A 158 20.49 3.87 6.16
C PHE A 158 20.45 4.88 7.29
N MET A 159 19.39 4.83 8.11
CA MET A 159 19.25 5.77 9.23
C MET A 159 20.31 5.54 10.31
N LYS A 160 20.64 4.29 10.60
CA LYS A 160 21.72 3.93 11.53
C LYS A 160 23.07 4.44 11.04
N GLN A 161 23.38 4.25 9.76
CA GLN A 161 24.68 4.66 9.22
C GLN A 161 24.79 6.18 9.10
N LYS A 162 23.80 6.86 8.50
CA LYS A 162 23.90 8.27 8.17
C LYS A 162 23.52 9.20 9.31
N TYR A 163 22.47 8.87 10.07
CA TYR A 163 21.89 9.74 11.08
C TYR A 163 22.16 9.26 12.51
N LYS A 164 22.70 8.05 12.71
CA LYS A 164 22.97 7.42 14.02
C LYS A 164 21.69 7.29 14.87
N VAL A 165 20.55 7.09 14.23
CA VAL A 165 19.25 6.89 14.86
C VAL A 165 18.58 5.61 14.34
N GLU A 166 17.70 5.02 15.13
CA GLU A 166 16.96 3.81 14.74
C GLU A 166 15.68 4.13 13.95
N ASP A 167 15.08 5.29 14.22
CA ASP A 167 13.85 5.73 13.56
C ASP A 167 13.74 7.26 13.57
N ILE A 168 12.90 7.83 12.71
CA ILE A 168 12.65 9.27 12.63
C ILE A 168 11.14 9.54 12.53
N PRO A 169 10.65 10.69 13.06
CA PRO A 169 9.27 11.11 12.82
C PRO A 169 8.96 11.25 11.33
N LEU A 170 7.81 10.73 10.89
CA LEU A 170 7.36 10.81 9.50
C LEU A 170 7.31 12.25 8.97
N CYS A 171 6.95 13.22 9.81
CA CYS A 171 6.91 14.65 9.44
C CYS A 171 8.30 15.25 9.14
N LYS A 172 9.38 14.60 9.51
CA LYS A 172 10.75 15.03 9.22
C LYS A 172 11.31 14.50 7.90
N ILE A 173 10.58 13.61 7.22
CA ILE A 173 10.98 13.14 5.89
C ILE A 173 10.86 14.32 4.92
N ASN A 174 11.95 14.59 4.20
CA ASN A 174 12.05 15.64 3.20
C ASN A 174 12.83 15.15 1.98
N ILE A 175 12.97 16.00 0.98
CA ILE A 175 13.69 15.66 -0.26
C ILE A 175 15.13 15.20 0.00
N PHE A 176 15.85 15.84 0.93
CA PHE A 176 17.24 15.48 1.26
C PHE A 176 17.34 14.09 1.89
N PHE A 177 16.34 13.67 2.67
CA PHE A 177 16.27 12.32 3.19
C PHE A 177 16.10 11.30 2.06
N ILE A 178 15.19 11.58 1.12
CA ILE A 178 14.89 10.71 -0.02
C ILE A 178 16.11 10.56 -0.93
N GLU A 179 16.74 11.67 -1.30
CA GLU A 179 17.98 11.68 -2.09
C GLU A 179 19.14 10.99 -1.36
N GLY A 180 19.24 11.22 -0.05
CA GLY A 180 20.22 10.54 0.79
C GLY A 180 20.04 9.03 0.81
N PHE A 181 18.80 8.54 0.89
CA PHE A 181 18.51 7.10 0.81
C PHE A 181 18.81 6.53 -0.58
N TYR A 182 18.49 7.28 -1.65
CA TYR A 182 18.88 6.90 -3.01
C TYR A 182 20.39 6.74 -3.14
N LEU A 183 21.17 7.74 -2.72
CA LEU A 183 22.64 7.68 -2.78
C LEU A 183 23.21 6.54 -1.93
N TYR A 184 22.64 6.29 -0.75
CA TYR A 184 23.00 5.16 0.10
C TYR A 184 22.83 3.82 -0.62
N LEU A 185 21.70 3.61 -1.29
CA LEU A 185 21.45 2.38 -2.05
C LEU A 185 22.44 2.21 -3.21
N ARG A 186 22.81 3.33 -3.85
CA ARG A 186 23.78 3.31 -4.96
C ARG A 186 25.18 2.97 -4.49
N LYS A 187 25.61 3.56 -3.38
CA LYS A 187 26.98 3.48 -2.88
C LYS A 187 27.23 2.24 -2.04
N GLU A 188 26.42 2.01 -1.01
CA GLU A 188 26.66 0.95 -0.03
C GLU A 188 26.09 -0.41 -0.47
N HIS A 189 25.12 -0.44 -1.39
CA HIS A 189 24.52 -1.67 -1.88
C HIS A 189 24.73 -1.88 -3.38
N GLU A 190 25.51 -1.03 -4.03
CA GLU A 190 25.84 -1.12 -5.46
C GLU A 190 24.60 -1.34 -6.35
N CYS A 191 23.43 -0.88 -5.89
CA CYS A 191 22.19 -1.03 -6.63
C CYS A 191 22.24 -0.23 -7.95
N THR A 192 21.76 -0.82 -9.04
CA THR A 192 21.52 -0.05 -10.28
C THR A 192 20.52 1.07 -10.05
N ASN A 193 20.51 2.10 -10.91
CA ASN A 193 19.54 3.19 -10.81
C ASN A 193 18.10 2.66 -10.72
N ASN A 194 17.69 1.78 -11.62
CA ASN A 194 16.35 1.21 -11.66
C ASN A 194 15.98 0.43 -10.38
N THR A 195 16.95 -0.26 -9.77
CA THR A 195 16.76 -0.96 -8.51
C THR A 195 16.55 0.03 -7.38
N SER A 196 17.39 1.06 -7.27
CA SER A 196 17.27 2.13 -6.28
C SER A 196 15.94 2.87 -6.41
N MET A 197 15.56 3.26 -7.62
CA MET A 197 14.26 3.91 -7.88
C MET A 197 13.07 3.06 -7.45
N LYS A 198 13.15 1.73 -7.56
CA LYS A 198 12.11 0.83 -7.06
C LYS A 198 12.03 0.79 -5.54
N PHE A 199 13.13 0.96 -4.82
CA PHE A 199 13.10 1.15 -3.36
C PHE A 199 12.43 2.49 -3.01
N ILE A 200 12.79 3.56 -3.71
CA ILE A 200 12.21 4.90 -3.51
C ILE A 200 10.70 4.88 -3.83
N GLN A 201 10.25 4.20 -4.89
CA GLN A 201 8.81 4.05 -5.18
C GLN A 201 8.03 3.35 -4.06
N ARG A 202 8.63 2.34 -3.41
CA ARG A 202 7.97 1.65 -2.28
C ARG A 202 7.90 2.56 -1.06
N LEU A 203 8.97 3.31 -0.76
CA LEU A 203 8.95 4.32 0.29
C LEU A 203 7.87 5.38 0.01
N SER A 204 7.80 5.91 -1.22
CA SER A 204 6.79 6.87 -1.63
C SER A 204 5.37 6.35 -1.42
N LYS A 205 5.11 5.07 -1.73
CA LYS A 205 3.79 4.47 -1.50
C LYS A 205 3.43 4.37 -0.01
N VAL A 206 4.40 4.07 0.86
CA VAL A 206 4.18 4.04 2.31
C VAL A 206 3.91 5.44 2.85
N VAL A 207 4.68 6.42 2.41
CA VAL A 207 4.52 7.84 2.81
C VAL A 207 3.18 8.40 2.29
N ALA A 208 2.77 8.06 1.07
CA ALA A 208 1.46 8.41 0.54
C ALA A 208 0.32 7.82 1.40
N SER A 209 0.44 6.56 1.84
CA SER A 209 -0.53 5.95 2.77
C SER A 209 -0.59 6.69 4.11
N ALA A 210 0.53 7.18 4.62
CA ALA A 210 0.56 7.99 5.85
C ALA A 210 -0.13 9.35 5.65
N ARG A 211 0.04 9.97 4.47
CA ARG A 211 -0.66 11.21 4.10
C ARG A 211 -2.17 10.98 3.98
N ASP A 212 -2.58 9.94 3.28
CA ASP A 212 -3.99 9.59 3.10
C ASP A 212 -4.67 9.25 4.44
N SER A 213 -3.91 8.77 5.42
CA SER A 213 -4.35 8.57 6.82
C SER A 213 -4.29 9.83 7.68
N GLY A 214 -3.94 11.01 7.13
CA GLY A 214 -3.87 12.28 7.85
C GLY A 214 -2.68 12.44 8.81
N ILE A 215 -1.72 11.50 8.82
CA ILE A 215 -0.54 11.54 9.70
C ILE A 215 0.46 12.61 9.24
N ILE A 216 0.60 12.81 7.94
CA ILE A 216 1.38 13.90 7.35
C ILE A 216 0.51 14.73 6.42
N GLN A 217 0.79 16.03 6.29
CA GLN A 217 0.03 16.93 5.42
C GLN A 217 0.68 17.11 4.06
N ASN A 218 1.99 17.31 4.05
CA ASN A 218 2.73 17.60 2.84
C ASN A 218 3.30 16.31 2.24
N ASP A 219 3.39 16.28 0.92
CA ASP A 219 4.04 15.19 0.20
C ASP A 219 5.54 15.49 0.06
N PRO A 220 6.43 14.77 0.77
CA PRO A 220 7.87 14.99 0.64
C PRO A 220 8.41 14.60 -0.74
N PHE A 221 7.65 13.82 -1.53
CA PHE A 221 8.02 13.41 -2.88
C PHE A 221 7.57 14.39 -3.96
N TYR A 222 6.85 15.48 -3.61
CA TYR A 222 6.31 16.43 -4.58
C TYR A 222 7.34 16.94 -5.61
N LYS A 223 8.59 17.17 -5.18
CA LYS A 223 9.70 17.63 -6.05
C LYS A 223 10.60 16.51 -6.54
N PHE A 224 10.39 15.25 -6.06
CA PHE A 224 11.24 14.14 -6.43
C PHE A 224 10.85 13.59 -7.80
N LYS A 225 11.77 13.60 -8.77
CA LYS A 225 11.55 13.04 -10.10
C LYS A 225 12.05 11.62 -10.17
N PHE A 226 11.15 10.69 -10.42
CA PHE A 226 11.51 9.29 -10.68
C PHE A 226 12.06 9.17 -12.10
N HIS A 227 13.36 8.90 -12.20
CA HIS A 227 14.01 8.66 -13.48
C HIS A 227 14.46 7.20 -13.56
N PHE A 228 13.98 6.49 -14.57
CA PHE A 228 14.38 5.12 -14.86
C PHE A 228 15.21 5.10 -16.13
N ASP A 229 16.33 4.36 -16.07
CA ASP A 229 17.15 4.11 -17.25
C ASP A 229 16.39 3.16 -18.17
N GLU A 230 16.41 3.44 -19.44
CA GLU A 230 15.94 2.50 -20.46
C GLU A 230 16.89 1.32 -20.50
N VAL A 231 16.32 0.12 -20.46
CA VAL A 231 17.09 -1.12 -20.57
C VAL A 231 16.70 -1.79 -21.85
N ASP A 232 17.54 -1.69 -22.85
CA ASP A 232 17.43 -2.55 -24.05
C ASP A 232 17.75 -3.97 -23.64
N ARG A 233 16.78 -4.85 -23.75
CA ARG A 233 16.93 -6.29 -23.47
C ARG A 233 17.24 -7.10 -24.71
N GLY A 234 17.26 -6.46 -25.86
CA GLY A 234 17.41 -7.10 -27.13
C GLY A 234 16.27 -8.07 -27.47
N TYR A 235 16.45 -8.78 -28.53
CA TYR A 235 15.62 -9.90 -29.01
C TYR A 235 16.49 -10.87 -29.82
N LEU A 236 16.00 -12.09 -30.04
CA LEU A 236 16.63 -13.01 -30.97
C LEU A 236 16.17 -12.74 -32.39
N THR A 237 17.10 -12.76 -33.34
CA THR A 237 16.75 -12.78 -34.74
C THR A 237 16.17 -14.14 -35.13
N GLN A 238 15.60 -14.26 -36.34
CA GLN A 238 15.07 -15.54 -36.82
C GLN A 238 16.19 -16.57 -36.94
N GLU A 239 17.35 -16.14 -37.50
CA GLU A 239 18.52 -16.98 -37.69
C GLU A 239 19.04 -17.53 -36.36
N GLU A 240 19.13 -16.69 -35.32
CA GLU A 240 19.54 -17.13 -33.99
C GLU A 240 18.54 -18.13 -33.37
N LEU A 241 17.24 -17.88 -33.54
CA LEU A 241 16.22 -18.81 -33.08
C LEU A 241 16.27 -20.14 -33.83
N ASP A 242 16.49 -20.11 -35.13
CA ASP A 242 16.61 -21.32 -35.95
C ASP A 242 17.87 -22.14 -35.59
N ILE A 243 18.98 -21.47 -35.29
CA ILE A 243 20.19 -22.12 -34.76
C ILE A 243 19.88 -22.84 -33.45
N ILE A 244 19.21 -22.16 -32.50
CA ILE A 244 18.83 -22.75 -31.22
C ILE A 244 17.87 -23.92 -31.43
N ALA A 245 16.84 -23.75 -32.24
CA ALA A 245 15.79 -24.74 -32.45
C ALA A 245 16.34 -26.04 -33.08
N ASN A 246 17.26 -25.91 -34.05
CA ASN A 246 17.81 -27.04 -34.79
C ASN A 246 19.05 -27.67 -34.13
N LYS A 247 19.64 -27.04 -33.10
CA LYS A 247 20.81 -27.58 -32.41
C LYS A 247 20.48 -28.90 -31.71
N VAL A 248 21.27 -29.92 -32.03
CA VAL A 248 21.18 -31.22 -31.35
C VAL A 248 22.06 -31.18 -30.10
N PHE A 249 21.46 -31.43 -28.94
CA PHE A 249 22.19 -31.54 -27.69
C PHE A 249 22.23 -32.99 -27.22
N VAL A 250 23.40 -33.45 -26.81
CA VAL A 250 23.59 -34.78 -26.18
C VAL A 250 22.86 -34.82 -24.83
N SER A 251 22.87 -33.71 -24.11
CA SER A 251 22.20 -33.57 -22.83
C SER A 251 20.69 -33.44 -22.99
N LYS A 252 19.94 -34.39 -22.42
CA LYS A 252 18.46 -34.34 -22.38
C LYS A 252 17.92 -33.06 -21.72
N ARG A 253 18.62 -32.55 -20.67
CA ARG A 253 18.22 -31.31 -19.96
C ARG A 253 18.28 -30.08 -20.87
N LEU A 254 19.35 -29.94 -21.67
CA LEU A 254 19.50 -28.84 -22.62
C LEU A 254 18.47 -28.92 -23.74
N SER A 255 18.21 -30.11 -24.27
CA SER A 255 17.17 -30.34 -25.28
C SER A 255 15.78 -29.93 -24.73
N GLN A 256 15.49 -30.28 -23.49
CA GLN A 256 14.24 -29.90 -22.82
C GLN A 256 14.11 -28.39 -22.65
N VAL A 257 15.16 -27.72 -22.15
CA VAL A 257 15.17 -26.26 -21.95
C VAL A 257 15.02 -25.52 -23.28
N ARG A 258 15.76 -25.96 -24.31
CA ARG A 258 15.60 -25.45 -25.66
C ARG A 258 14.17 -25.54 -26.17
N ASP A 259 13.53 -26.70 -26.05
CA ASP A 259 12.16 -26.89 -26.53
C ASP A 259 11.16 -25.96 -25.84
N ILE A 260 11.29 -25.84 -24.52
CA ILE A 260 10.42 -24.95 -23.74
C ILE A 260 10.66 -23.47 -24.09
N PHE A 261 11.92 -23.10 -24.30
CA PHE A 261 12.27 -21.73 -24.71
C PHE A 261 11.75 -21.41 -26.11
N VAL A 262 11.94 -22.30 -27.08
CA VAL A 262 11.41 -22.19 -28.44
C VAL A 262 9.90 -22.12 -28.41
N PHE A 263 9.23 -22.95 -27.61
CA PHE A 263 7.79 -22.88 -27.39
C PHE A 263 7.37 -21.49 -26.93
N SER A 264 8.10 -20.90 -25.99
CA SER A 264 7.83 -19.52 -25.52
C SER A 264 8.04 -18.48 -26.63
N CYS A 265 9.07 -18.64 -27.48
CA CYS A 265 9.32 -17.75 -28.60
C CYS A 265 8.18 -17.73 -29.63
N TYR A 266 7.55 -18.86 -29.89
CA TYR A 266 6.44 -18.96 -30.83
C TYR A 266 5.07 -18.60 -30.23
N THR A 267 4.88 -18.74 -28.93
CA THR A 267 3.60 -18.53 -28.28
C THR A 267 3.49 -17.20 -27.52
N GLY A 268 4.61 -16.59 -27.14
CA GLY A 268 4.66 -15.41 -26.30
C GLY A 268 4.19 -15.61 -24.86
N LEU A 269 3.95 -16.87 -24.46
CA LEU A 269 3.55 -17.20 -23.11
C LEU A 269 4.68 -16.97 -22.13
N SER A 270 4.36 -16.48 -20.93
CA SER A 270 5.36 -16.32 -19.89
C SER A 270 5.78 -17.65 -19.28
N PHE A 271 6.93 -17.66 -18.59
CA PHE A 271 7.40 -18.85 -17.87
C PHE A 271 6.31 -19.50 -17.02
N VAL A 272 5.58 -18.70 -16.25
CA VAL A 272 4.54 -19.19 -15.32
C VAL A 272 3.32 -19.71 -16.08
N ASP A 273 2.95 -19.07 -17.20
CA ASP A 273 1.82 -19.50 -18.02
C ASP A 273 2.15 -20.85 -18.69
N ILE A 274 3.40 -21.06 -19.12
CA ILE A 274 3.87 -22.34 -19.68
C ILE A 274 3.96 -23.42 -18.60
N ASP A 275 4.46 -23.11 -17.41
CA ASP A 275 4.52 -24.06 -16.30
C ASP A 275 3.14 -24.56 -15.87
N ASN A 276 2.13 -23.71 -16.00
CA ASN A 276 0.73 -24.04 -15.67
C ASN A 276 -0.09 -24.52 -16.87
N LEU A 277 0.53 -24.73 -18.03
CA LEU A 277 -0.18 -25.15 -19.24
C LEU A 277 -0.69 -26.60 -19.09
N ARG A 278 -1.99 -26.81 -19.35
CA ARG A 278 -2.69 -28.08 -19.23
C ARG A 278 -3.51 -28.37 -20.48
N GLU A 279 -4.00 -29.59 -20.63
CA GLU A 279 -4.78 -30.03 -21.78
C GLU A 279 -6.06 -29.21 -21.98
N GLU A 280 -6.72 -28.80 -20.92
CA GLU A 280 -7.93 -27.95 -20.92
C GLU A 280 -7.73 -26.58 -21.60
N HIS A 281 -6.46 -26.10 -21.65
CA HIS A 281 -6.11 -24.85 -22.31
C HIS A 281 -5.96 -25.00 -23.83
N ILE A 282 -5.91 -26.25 -24.36
CA ILE A 282 -5.76 -26.54 -25.78
C ILE A 282 -7.15 -26.78 -26.36
N GLN A 283 -7.62 -25.85 -27.18
CA GLN A 283 -9.00 -25.89 -27.71
C GLN A 283 -9.00 -25.71 -29.23
N ARG A 284 -9.86 -26.47 -29.89
CA ARG A 284 -10.15 -26.25 -31.32
C ARG A 284 -11.11 -25.06 -31.42
N SER A 285 -10.80 -24.08 -32.27
CA SER A 285 -11.62 -22.92 -32.54
C SER A 285 -12.55 -23.17 -33.72
N PHE A 286 -13.49 -22.24 -33.98
CA PHE A 286 -14.44 -22.30 -35.09
C PHE A 286 -13.76 -22.34 -36.48
N ASP A 287 -12.53 -21.82 -36.58
CA ASP A 287 -11.69 -21.83 -37.79
C ASP A 287 -11.01 -23.18 -38.06
N GLY A 288 -11.31 -24.20 -37.24
CA GLY A 288 -10.68 -25.51 -37.31
C GLY A 288 -9.27 -25.60 -36.73
N ASN A 289 -8.64 -24.48 -36.43
CA ASN A 289 -7.30 -24.40 -35.86
C ASN A 289 -7.28 -24.70 -34.37
N ILE A 290 -6.13 -25.16 -33.86
CA ILE A 290 -5.92 -25.40 -32.45
C ILE A 290 -5.38 -24.11 -31.82
N TRP A 291 -5.94 -23.71 -30.68
CA TRP A 291 -5.56 -22.50 -29.96
C TRP A 291 -5.21 -22.82 -28.51
N ILE A 292 -4.27 -22.08 -27.95
CA ILE A 292 -4.03 -22.02 -26.51
C ILE A 292 -4.88 -20.91 -25.96
N LYS A 293 -5.88 -21.24 -25.14
CA LYS A 293 -6.74 -20.28 -24.43
C LYS A 293 -6.44 -20.32 -22.94
N THR A 294 -5.80 -19.29 -22.43
CA THR A 294 -5.38 -19.20 -21.01
C THR A 294 -5.57 -17.79 -20.48
N LYS A 295 -5.49 -17.63 -19.16
CA LYS A 295 -5.46 -16.34 -18.49
C LYS A 295 -4.05 -16.09 -17.96
N ARG A 296 -3.49 -14.92 -18.28
CA ARG A 296 -2.19 -14.53 -17.73
C ARG A 296 -2.27 -14.46 -16.22
N GLN A 297 -1.42 -15.18 -15.51
CA GLN A 297 -1.43 -15.22 -14.06
C GLN A 297 -1.20 -13.84 -13.41
N LYS A 298 -0.40 -12.98 -14.03
CA LYS A 298 -0.07 -11.65 -13.46
C LYS A 298 -1.18 -10.62 -13.60
N THR A 299 -1.97 -10.67 -14.69
CA THR A 299 -2.91 -9.60 -15.06
C THR A 299 -4.34 -10.09 -15.21
N LEU A 300 -4.57 -11.40 -15.13
CA LEU A 300 -5.84 -12.10 -15.35
C LEU A 300 -6.47 -11.80 -16.73
N VAL A 301 -5.71 -11.24 -17.65
CA VAL A 301 -6.14 -10.96 -19.02
C VAL A 301 -6.13 -12.26 -19.82
N ASN A 302 -7.19 -12.49 -20.59
CA ASN A 302 -7.27 -13.64 -21.50
C ASN A 302 -6.15 -13.55 -22.54
N SER A 303 -5.49 -14.68 -22.81
CA SER A 303 -4.45 -14.83 -23.82
C SER A 303 -4.86 -15.97 -24.74
N ASN A 304 -5.22 -15.64 -25.98
CA ASN A 304 -5.56 -16.59 -27.00
C ASN A 304 -4.43 -16.60 -28.03
N VAL A 305 -3.77 -17.74 -28.17
CA VAL A 305 -2.59 -17.89 -29.05
C VAL A 305 -2.82 -19.05 -30.00
N PRO A 306 -2.72 -18.85 -31.32
CA PRO A 306 -2.81 -19.94 -32.27
C PRO A 306 -1.62 -20.90 -32.09
N LEU A 307 -1.88 -22.19 -32.11
CA LEU A 307 -0.87 -23.22 -31.96
C LEU A 307 -0.30 -23.55 -33.36
N LEU A 308 0.86 -22.96 -33.65
CA LEU A 308 1.59 -23.18 -34.89
C LEU A 308 2.28 -24.59 -34.90
N ASP A 309 2.79 -25.01 -36.02
CA ASP A 309 3.36 -26.35 -36.20
C ASP A 309 4.53 -26.65 -35.24
N VAL A 310 5.46 -25.70 -35.06
CA VAL A 310 6.63 -25.91 -34.17
C VAL A 310 6.15 -26.11 -32.67
N PRO A 311 5.39 -25.25 -32.05
CA PRO A 311 4.89 -25.52 -30.71
C PRO A 311 3.99 -26.74 -30.63
N LYS A 312 3.24 -27.09 -31.70
CA LYS A 312 2.44 -28.32 -31.74
C LYS A 312 3.34 -29.57 -31.71
N ALA A 313 4.41 -29.60 -32.49
CA ALA A 313 5.38 -30.72 -32.48
C ALA A 313 6.03 -30.85 -31.08
N ILE A 314 6.35 -29.75 -30.43
CA ILE A 314 6.89 -29.76 -29.06
C ILE A 314 5.88 -30.38 -28.08
N LEU A 315 4.60 -30.00 -28.13
CA LEU A 315 3.57 -30.58 -27.26
C LEU A 315 3.42 -32.09 -27.49
N GLU A 316 3.40 -32.57 -28.74
CA GLU A 316 3.30 -33.98 -29.05
C GLU A 316 4.52 -34.75 -28.54
N LYS A 317 5.74 -34.17 -28.62
CA LYS A 317 6.97 -34.76 -28.07
C LYS A 317 6.89 -35.07 -26.58
N TYR A 318 6.21 -34.24 -25.81
CA TYR A 318 6.10 -34.34 -24.34
C TYR A 318 4.74 -34.88 -23.86
N LYS A 319 3.85 -35.25 -24.77
CA LYS A 319 2.51 -35.76 -24.46
C LYS A 319 2.55 -36.96 -23.52
N ASN A 320 1.71 -36.94 -22.50
CA ASN A 320 1.56 -37.99 -21.49
C ASN A 320 2.85 -38.33 -20.71
N ARG A 321 3.86 -37.45 -20.73
CA ARG A 321 5.14 -37.70 -20.04
C ARG A 321 5.27 -36.91 -18.74
N GLN A 322 4.32 -36.01 -18.44
CA GLN A 322 4.41 -35.13 -17.27
C GLN A 322 3.41 -35.52 -16.19
N PRO A 323 3.83 -35.46 -14.90
CA PRO A 323 2.91 -35.64 -13.79
C PRO A 323 1.91 -34.46 -13.68
N ASN A 324 0.80 -34.70 -12.99
CA ASN A 324 -0.18 -33.66 -12.64
C ASN A 324 -0.87 -32.95 -13.83
N GLY A 325 -0.94 -33.57 -15.01
CA GLY A 325 -1.62 -33.04 -16.19
C GLY A 325 -0.91 -31.83 -16.84
N LYS A 326 0.34 -31.55 -16.51
CA LYS A 326 1.14 -30.54 -17.18
C LYS A 326 1.51 -31.03 -18.59
N LEU A 327 1.56 -30.10 -19.55
CA LEU A 327 1.92 -30.44 -20.94
C LEU A 327 3.43 -30.42 -21.20
N LEU A 328 4.18 -29.62 -20.46
CA LEU A 328 5.60 -29.41 -20.68
C LEU A 328 6.43 -29.64 -19.39
N PRO A 329 7.66 -30.21 -19.51
CA PRO A 329 8.52 -30.50 -18.36
C PRO A 329 9.30 -29.27 -17.90
N VAL A 330 8.59 -28.28 -17.35
CA VAL A 330 9.18 -27.00 -16.91
C VAL A 330 9.95 -27.20 -15.61
N ILE A 331 11.20 -26.80 -15.59
CA ILE A 331 12.06 -26.73 -14.39
C ILE A 331 11.99 -25.33 -13.77
N SER A 332 12.65 -25.08 -12.64
CA SER A 332 12.64 -23.75 -12.02
C SER A 332 13.19 -22.68 -12.97
N ASN A 333 12.64 -21.45 -12.88
CA ASN A 333 13.04 -20.34 -13.74
C ASN A 333 14.55 -19.99 -13.63
N GLN A 334 15.11 -20.16 -12.44
CA GLN A 334 16.54 -19.95 -12.22
C GLN A 334 17.36 -20.96 -13.03
N LYS A 335 17.06 -22.25 -12.90
CA LYS A 335 17.74 -23.31 -13.66
C LYS A 335 17.52 -23.18 -15.17
N MET A 336 16.31 -22.73 -15.57
CA MET A 336 16.02 -22.46 -16.98
C MET A 336 16.99 -21.41 -17.56
N ASN A 337 17.19 -20.28 -16.83
CA ASN A 337 18.11 -19.23 -17.28
C ASN A 337 19.59 -19.71 -17.30
N GLU A 338 20.03 -20.45 -16.27
CA GLU A 338 21.39 -21.02 -16.24
C GLU A 338 21.65 -21.88 -17.48
N TYR A 339 20.69 -22.74 -17.86
CA TYR A 339 20.87 -23.62 -19.06
C TYR A 339 20.67 -22.85 -20.37
N LEU A 340 19.93 -21.74 -20.39
CA LEU A 340 19.84 -20.88 -21.57
C LEU A 340 21.17 -20.17 -21.86
N ASP A 341 21.93 -19.79 -20.83
CA ASP A 341 23.28 -19.24 -21.01
C ASP A 341 24.24 -20.32 -21.57
N GLU A 342 24.13 -21.59 -21.12
CA GLU A 342 24.88 -22.72 -21.67
C GLU A 342 24.50 -22.95 -23.14
N ILE A 343 23.22 -22.90 -23.48
CA ILE A 343 22.71 -23.03 -24.86
C ILE A 343 23.23 -21.89 -25.74
N ALA A 344 23.22 -20.65 -25.28
CA ALA A 344 23.75 -19.50 -26.01
C ALA A 344 25.22 -19.72 -26.39
N THR A 345 26.02 -20.13 -25.41
CA THR A 345 27.45 -20.45 -25.63
C THR A 345 27.64 -21.57 -26.67
N LEU A 346 26.90 -22.67 -26.56
CA LEU A 346 26.97 -23.80 -27.48
C LEU A 346 26.46 -23.47 -28.90
N CYS A 347 25.63 -22.43 -29.01
CA CYS A 347 25.13 -21.95 -30.30
C CYS A 347 25.95 -20.76 -30.87
N ASN A 348 27.03 -20.35 -30.20
CA ASN A 348 27.84 -19.18 -30.56
C ASN A 348 27.02 -17.89 -30.69
N ILE A 349 26.05 -17.71 -29.81
CA ILE A 349 25.20 -16.49 -29.73
C ILE A 349 25.77 -15.61 -28.63
N ASP A 350 26.29 -14.45 -29.01
CA ASP A 350 26.84 -13.45 -28.07
C ASP A 350 25.74 -12.53 -27.53
N LYS A 351 24.76 -13.15 -26.88
CA LYS A 351 23.65 -12.46 -26.19
C LYS A 351 23.34 -13.20 -24.90
N HIS A 352 23.11 -12.43 -23.82
CA HIS A 352 22.59 -13.03 -22.59
C HIS A 352 21.13 -13.46 -22.78
N ILE A 353 20.89 -14.76 -22.92
CA ILE A 353 19.57 -15.32 -23.17
C ILE A 353 18.88 -15.64 -21.85
N THR A 354 17.82 -14.91 -21.56
CA THR A 354 16.92 -15.21 -20.45
C THR A 354 15.58 -15.72 -20.97
N PHE A 355 14.84 -16.45 -20.15
CA PHE A 355 13.50 -16.92 -20.55
C PHE A 355 12.55 -15.76 -20.94
N HIS A 356 12.76 -14.59 -20.35
CA HIS A 356 11.98 -13.41 -20.70
C HIS A 356 12.26 -12.87 -22.11
N LEU A 357 13.47 -13.12 -22.63
CA LEU A 357 13.88 -12.72 -23.98
C LEU A 357 12.99 -13.37 -25.05
N ALA A 358 12.55 -14.62 -24.82
CA ALA A 358 11.61 -15.30 -25.72
C ALA A 358 10.39 -14.43 -26.07
N ARG A 359 9.84 -13.69 -25.10
CA ARG A 359 8.68 -12.84 -25.32
C ARG A 359 8.98 -11.58 -26.12
N HIS A 360 10.18 -11.06 -26.05
CA HIS A 360 10.62 -9.93 -26.88
C HIS A 360 10.83 -10.36 -28.33
N SER A 361 11.24 -11.61 -28.56
CA SER A 361 11.46 -12.18 -29.88
C SER A 361 10.15 -12.45 -30.65
N VAL A 362 9.03 -12.72 -29.99
CA VAL A 362 7.72 -12.96 -30.61
C VAL A 362 7.26 -11.77 -31.48
N PHE A 363 7.54 -10.55 -31.05
CA PHE A 363 7.15 -9.35 -31.81
C PHE A 363 7.79 -9.30 -33.22
N SER A 364 9.03 -9.75 -33.35
CA SER A 364 9.73 -9.80 -34.65
C SER A 364 9.07 -10.81 -35.62
N PHE A 365 8.48 -11.89 -35.09
CA PHE A 365 7.84 -12.93 -35.91
C PHE A 365 6.39 -12.56 -36.27
N SER A 366 5.65 -11.91 -35.34
CA SER A 366 4.27 -11.51 -35.55
C SER A 366 4.11 -10.48 -36.68
N LEU A 367 5.09 -9.60 -36.87
CA LEU A 367 5.10 -8.63 -37.95
C LEU A 367 5.28 -9.30 -39.33
N LYS A 368 6.12 -10.33 -39.44
CA LYS A 368 6.26 -11.12 -40.67
C LYS A 368 4.98 -11.91 -41.00
N PHE A 369 4.29 -12.48 -40.00
CA PHE A 369 3.03 -13.19 -40.23
C PHE A 369 1.89 -12.29 -40.69
N LYS A 370 1.78 -11.06 -40.19
CA LYS A 370 0.81 -10.07 -40.72
C LYS A 370 1.12 -9.68 -42.18
N HIS A 371 2.39 -9.58 -42.53
CA HIS A 371 2.78 -9.30 -43.91
C HIS A 371 2.47 -10.45 -44.86
N LEU A 372 2.62 -11.71 -44.40
CA LEU A 372 2.29 -12.89 -45.22
C LEU A 372 0.79 -13.11 -45.38
N GLN A 373 -0.03 -12.73 -44.42
CA GLN A 373 -1.51 -12.77 -44.56
C GLN A 373 -2.06 -11.66 -45.47
N ASN A 374 -1.37 -10.53 -45.57
CA ASN A 374 -1.76 -9.42 -46.47
C ASN A 374 -1.23 -9.60 -47.92
N ILE A 375 -0.41 -10.62 -48.19
CA ILE A 375 0.08 -10.94 -49.55
C ILE A 375 -0.76 -12.07 -50.20
N SER A 376 -1.60 -12.75 -49.41
CA SER A 376 -2.49 -13.82 -49.88
C SER A 376 -3.99 -13.46 -49.88
N ALA A 377 -4.31 -12.17 -49.86
CA ALA A 377 -5.69 -11.67 -50.03
C ALA A 377 -5.84 -10.90 -51.36
#